data_a1bcf89c36a98578219d9144b2765657
#
_entry.id   a1bcf89c36a98578219d9144b2765657
#
_cell.length_a   1.000
_cell.length_b   1.000
_cell.length_c   1.000
_cell.angle_alpha   90.00
_cell.angle_beta   90.00
_cell.angle_gamma   90.00
#
_symmetry.space_group_name_H-M   'P 1'
#
loop_
_entity.id
_entity.type
_entity.pdbx_description
1 polymer ?
#
loop_
_entity_poly.entity_id
_entity_poly.type
_entity_poly.pdbx_seq_one_letter_code
_entity_poly.pdbx_strand_id
1 'polypeptide(L)'
;MRGGSSRLAPAVAARALLSPFGIGISKRIALVGSGNSITALLVKESVPAGTPLLLAPDAALLTCQGALDADVDGLVPPPAEMLEMLKRDTAHLDHVYLAHFLSLQFFTDKGSWFACQIHRFKDSGSTSKKDAASSRIWERFAREYVTAPAPVFLAALQYVWESCFRKTATEVACLPPAPLPAALAVAPVVDVAVRSRNTTNSTLTATTAKVVRETYLNGDITGARQALLAKNDAYAYWVLTAITDIPVGSEVSVSPQPSL
;
A
#
# COMPACT_ATOMS: atom_id res chain seq x y z
N MET A 1 13.66 28.14 21.33
CA MET A 1 12.48 28.09 20.47
C MET A 1 12.94 27.98 19.01
N ARG A 2 13.06 26.80 18.46
CA ARG A 2 13.35 26.58 17.04
C ARG A 2 12.45 25.45 16.54
N GLY A 3 11.70 25.74 15.48
CA GLY A 3 11.29 24.74 14.50
C GLY A 3 9.89 24.22 14.57
N GLY A 4 8.89 25.02 14.20
CA GLY A 4 7.54 24.56 13.89
C GLY A 4 7.22 24.47 12.38
N SER A 5 8.19 24.72 11.48
CA SER A 5 7.90 24.98 10.05
C SER A 5 8.13 23.82 9.09
N SER A 6 8.82 22.74 9.48
CA SER A 6 9.24 21.71 8.52
C SER A 6 8.27 20.51 8.37
N ARG A 7 7.21 20.40 9.18
CA ARG A 7 6.32 19.25 9.18
C ARG A 7 5.15 19.32 8.18
N LEU A 8 4.86 20.46 7.59
CA LEU A 8 3.74 20.62 6.64
C LEU A 8 4.13 20.41 5.17
N ALA A 9 5.39 20.63 4.80
CA ALA A 9 5.87 20.45 3.43
C ALA A 9 5.73 19.01 2.90
N PRO A 10 6.01 17.95 3.68
CA PRO A 10 5.85 16.57 3.23
C PRO A 10 4.40 16.21 2.87
N ALA A 11 3.43 16.73 3.61
CA ALA A 11 2.02 16.42 3.40
C ALA A 11 1.47 16.94 2.05
N VAL A 12 1.96 18.09 1.59
CA VAL A 12 1.57 18.65 0.29
C VAL A 12 2.19 17.85 -0.85
N ALA A 13 3.48 17.53 -0.74
CA ALA A 13 4.17 16.68 -1.72
C ALA A 13 3.52 15.28 -1.81
N ALA A 14 3.19 14.67 -0.66
CA ALA A 14 2.53 13.37 -0.61
C ALA A 14 1.15 13.37 -1.29
N ARG A 15 0.36 14.44 -1.11
CA ARG A 15 -0.94 14.57 -1.81
C ARG A 15 -0.77 14.67 -3.32
N ALA A 16 0.27 15.34 -3.80
CA ALA A 16 0.59 15.40 -5.22
C ALA A 16 0.94 14.02 -5.79
N LEU A 17 1.69 13.19 -5.02
CA LEU A 17 2.03 11.82 -5.39
C LEU A 17 0.80 10.90 -5.47
N LEU A 18 -0.25 11.19 -4.71
CA LEU A 18 -1.48 10.39 -4.66
C LEU A 18 -2.54 10.82 -5.70
N SER A 19 -2.39 12.02 -6.25
CA SER A 19 -3.35 12.56 -7.24
C SER A 19 -3.55 11.64 -8.45
N PRO A 20 -2.51 11.03 -9.06
CA PRO A 20 -2.68 10.12 -10.18
C PRO A 20 -3.50 8.86 -9.85
N PHE A 21 -3.50 8.44 -8.60
CA PHE A 21 -4.20 7.23 -8.15
C PHE A 21 -5.70 7.48 -7.88
N GLY A 22 -6.16 8.73 -7.86
CA GLY A 22 -7.56 9.05 -7.54
C GLY A 22 -7.96 8.70 -6.10
N ILE A 23 -6.99 8.66 -5.18
CA ILE A 23 -7.22 8.34 -3.77
C ILE A 23 -7.83 9.54 -3.06
N GLY A 24 -8.94 9.31 -2.37
CA GLY A 24 -9.58 10.28 -1.49
C GLY A 24 -9.17 10.09 -0.03
N ILE A 25 -8.82 11.18 0.66
CA ILE A 25 -8.41 11.16 2.06
C ILE A 25 -9.29 12.12 2.85
N SER A 26 -9.79 11.68 4.00
CA SER A 26 -10.56 12.50 4.92
C SER A 26 -9.76 13.74 5.35
N LYS A 27 -10.45 14.88 5.45
CA LYS A 27 -9.88 16.12 5.97
C LYS A 27 -9.39 15.98 7.42
N ARG A 28 -9.97 15.03 8.15
CA ARG A 28 -9.64 14.73 9.55
C ARG A 28 -8.31 14.00 9.71
N ILE A 29 -7.70 13.52 8.61
CA ILE A 29 -6.44 12.79 8.61
C ILE A 29 -5.29 13.66 8.12
N ALA A 30 -4.17 13.62 8.84
CA ALA A 30 -2.89 14.15 8.42
C ALA A 30 -1.95 13.03 7.99
N LEU A 31 -1.30 13.23 6.86
CA LEU A 31 -0.14 12.43 6.45
C LEU A 31 1.10 12.99 7.14
N VAL A 32 1.78 12.18 7.93
CA VAL A 32 2.97 12.58 8.70
C VAL A 32 4.18 11.82 8.21
N GLY A 33 5.29 12.53 8.08
CA GLY A 33 6.55 11.93 7.63
C GLY A 33 7.72 12.90 7.69
N SER A 34 8.86 12.45 7.23
CA SER A 34 10.08 13.25 7.12
C SER A 34 10.69 13.11 5.73
N GLY A 35 11.22 14.19 5.18
CA GLY A 35 11.75 14.19 3.81
C GLY A 35 10.66 13.82 2.80
N ASN A 36 10.91 12.84 1.95
CA ASN A 36 9.98 12.37 0.91
C ASN A 36 9.14 11.16 1.35
N SER A 37 9.29 10.66 2.57
CA SER A 37 8.57 9.48 3.05
C SER A 37 7.46 9.83 4.03
N ILE A 38 6.31 9.18 3.88
CA ILE A 38 5.20 9.23 4.83
C ILE A 38 5.32 8.03 5.77
N THR A 39 5.22 8.27 7.07
CA THR A 39 5.45 7.25 8.09
C THR A 39 4.21 6.92 8.91
N ALA A 40 3.22 7.82 8.95
CA ALA A 40 2.01 7.62 9.73
C ALA A 40 0.81 8.39 9.19
N LEU A 41 -0.38 7.92 9.55
CA LEU A 41 -1.65 8.61 9.41
C LEU A 41 -2.09 9.06 10.79
N LEU A 42 -2.15 10.36 11.03
CA LEU A 42 -2.58 10.92 12.31
C LEU A 42 -3.98 11.55 12.21
N VAL A 43 -4.77 11.39 13.24
CA VAL A 43 -6.07 12.03 13.39
C VAL A 43 -5.89 13.47 13.86
N LYS A 44 -6.34 14.46 13.05
CA LYS A 44 -6.31 15.90 13.37
C LYS A 44 -7.55 16.38 14.12
N GLU A 45 -8.68 15.75 13.84
CA GLU A 45 -9.98 16.04 14.43
C GLU A 45 -10.60 14.71 14.84
N SER A 46 -11.28 14.65 15.98
CA SER A 46 -11.92 13.42 16.44
C SER A 46 -12.76 12.76 15.36
N VAL A 47 -12.56 11.47 15.19
CA VAL A 47 -13.22 10.65 14.17
C VAL A 47 -14.19 9.69 14.86
N PRO A 48 -15.50 9.82 14.66
CA PRO A 48 -16.48 8.85 15.14
C PRO A 48 -16.35 7.50 14.44
N ALA A 49 -16.74 6.43 15.12
CA ALA A 49 -16.92 5.11 14.52
C ALA A 49 -17.83 5.19 13.28
N GLY A 50 -17.54 4.36 12.27
CA GLY A 50 -18.25 4.37 10.98
C GLY A 50 -17.79 5.45 10.00
N THR A 51 -16.90 6.36 10.40
CA THR A 51 -16.41 7.42 9.52
C THR A 51 -15.39 6.88 8.50
N PRO A 52 -15.55 7.15 7.20
CA PRO A 52 -14.57 6.80 6.20
C PRO A 52 -13.34 7.71 6.32
N LEU A 53 -12.16 7.09 6.35
CA LEU A 53 -10.88 7.77 6.47
C LEU A 53 -10.18 7.92 5.12
N LEU A 54 -10.37 6.93 4.25
CA LEU A 54 -9.73 6.85 2.95
C LEU A 54 -10.60 6.09 1.96
N LEU A 55 -10.58 6.52 0.71
CA LEU A 55 -11.17 5.84 -0.44
C LEU A 55 -10.09 5.60 -1.48
N ALA A 56 -9.85 4.35 -1.86
CA ALA A 56 -8.91 3.98 -2.91
C ALA A 56 -9.65 3.23 -4.03
N PRO A 57 -9.59 3.68 -5.29
CA PRO A 57 -10.09 2.88 -6.40
C PRO A 57 -9.25 1.60 -6.53
N ASP A 58 -9.85 0.50 -6.96
CA ASP A 58 -9.12 -0.78 -7.12
C ASP A 58 -7.92 -0.65 -8.06
N ALA A 59 -8.03 0.19 -9.09
CA ALA A 59 -6.91 0.49 -10.00
C ALA A 59 -5.72 1.22 -9.35
N ALA A 60 -5.88 1.74 -8.13
CA ALA A 60 -4.78 2.34 -7.37
C ALA A 60 -3.96 1.31 -6.59
N LEU A 61 -4.45 0.07 -6.49
CA LEU A 61 -3.77 -0.99 -5.80
C LEU A 61 -2.69 -1.61 -6.69
N LEU A 62 -1.51 -1.79 -6.12
CA LEU A 62 -0.49 -2.60 -6.76
C LEU A 62 -0.78 -4.08 -6.48
N THR A 63 -1.02 -4.84 -7.53
CA THR A 63 -1.24 -6.30 -7.51
C THR A 63 -0.26 -6.98 -8.46
N CYS A 64 -0.11 -8.30 -8.35
CA CYS A 64 0.72 -9.04 -9.31
C CYS A 64 0.23 -8.86 -10.75
N GLN A 65 -1.09 -8.86 -10.99
CA GLN A 65 -1.64 -8.60 -12.31
C GLN A 65 -1.32 -7.18 -12.81
N GLY A 66 -1.51 -6.16 -11.95
CA GLY A 66 -1.17 -4.78 -12.30
C GLY A 66 0.33 -4.60 -12.58
N ALA A 67 1.19 -5.34 -11.88
CA ALA A 67 2.62 -5.35 -12.12
C ALA A 67 2.97 -6.00 -13.47
N LEU A 68 2.31 -7.12 -13.81
CA LEU A 68 2.47 -7.77 -15.13
C LEU A 68 2.02 -6.85 -16.27
N ASP A 69 0.86 -6.21 -16.11
CA ASP A 69 0.32 -5.31 -17.13
C ASP A 69 1.19 -4.05 -17.34
N ALA A 70 1.91 -3.64 -16.30
CA ALA A 70 2.81 -2.49 -16.33
C ALA A 70 4.24 -2.82 -16.74
N ASP A 71 4.62 -4.11 -16.79
CA ASP A 71 5.97 -4.56 -17.18
C ASP A 71 6.10 -4.65 -18.72
N VAL A 72 6.06 -3.48 -19.37
CA VAL A 72 6.09 -3.37 -20.83
C VAL A 72 7.35 -3.99 -21.44
N ASP A 73 8.47 -3.93 -20.74
CA ASP A 73 9.76 -4.42 -21.21
C ASP A 73 10.02 -5.91 -20.88
N GLY A 74 9.11 -6.56 -20.16
CA GLY A 74 9.24 -7.95 -19.74
C GLY A 74 10.46 -8.21 -18.85
N LEU A 75 10.82 -7.23 -18.01
CA LEU A 75 12.00 -7.31 -17.13
C LEU A 75 11.74 -8.14 -15.87
N VAL A 76 10.49 -8.31 -15.52
CA VAL A 76 10.07 -9.12 -14.36
C VAL A 76 9.60 -10.48 -14.87
N PRO A 77 10.23 -11.60 -14.46
CA PRO A 77 9.81 -12.91 -14.90
C PRO A 77 8.35 -13.19 -14.61
N PRO A 78 7.62 -13.85 -15.51
CA PRO A 78 6.25 -14.30 -15.24
C PRO A 78 6.16 -15.18 -13.98
N PRO A 79 5.02 -15.25 -13.30
CA PRO A 79 4.86 -16.00 -12.06
C PRO A 79 5.30 -17.47 -12.14
N ALA A 80 5.10 -18.15 -13.26
CA ALA A 80 5.55 -19.55 -13.45
C ALA A 80 7.07 -19.68 -13.42
N GLU A 81 7.79 -18.77 -14.07
CA GLU A 81 9.26 -18.75 -14.06
C GLU A 81 9.77 -18.37 -12.66
N MET A 82 9.13 -17.41 -11.99
CA MET A 82 9.44 -17.08 -10.61
C MET A 82 9.24 -18.28 -9.68
N LEU A 83 8.20 -19.08 -9.92
CA LEU A 83 7.94 -20.29 -9.15
C LEU A 83 9.07 -21.32 -9.30
N GLU A 84 9.58 -21.52 -10.52
CA GLU A 84 10.73 -22.38 -10.74
C GLU A 84 11.99 -21.87 -10.06
N MET A 85 12.21 -20.54 -10.12
CA MET A 85 13.35 -19.88 -9.46
C MET A 85 13.29 -20.08 -7.95
N LEU A 86 12.10 -19.98 -7.34
CA LEU A 86 11.88 -20.20 -5.90
C LEU A 86 11.90 -21.68 -5.50
N LYS A 87 12.01 -22.61 -6.45
CA LYS A 87 12.15 -24.06 -6.21
C LYS A 87 11.20 -24.63 -5.16
N ARG A 88 9.92 -24.33 -5.30
CA ARG A 88 8.79 -24.85 -4.48
C ARG A 88 8.29 -23.96 -3.36
N ASP A 89 8.87 -22.82 -3.08
CA ASP A 89 8.28 -21.88 -2.11
C ASP A 89 7.23 -21.01 -2.81
N THR A 90 6.01 -21.55 -2.91
CA THR A 90 4.87 -20.84 -3.51
C THR A 90 4.25 -19.82 -2.55
N ALA A 91 4.51 -19.94 -1.25
CA ALA A 91 3.90 -19.09 -0.23
C ALA A 91 4.32 -17.62 -0.34
N HIS A 92 5.54 -17.39 -0.84
CA HIS A 92 6.11 -16.05 -0.99
C HIS A 92 6.15 -15.54 -2.43
N LEU A 93 5.62 -16.30 -3.39
CA LEU A 93 5.70 -15.96 -4.82
C LEU A 93 5.20 -14.54 -5.11
N ASP A 94 4.01 -14.20 -4.63
CA ASP A 94 3.41 -12.87 -4.86
C ASP A 94 4.25 -11.75 -4.24
N HIS A 95 4.78 -11.97 -3.05
CA HIS A 95 5.62 -10.99 -2.36
C HIS A 95 6.93 -10.74 -3.11
N VAL A 96 7.59 -11.81 -3.54
CA VAL A 96 8.86 -11.74 -4.28
C VAL A 96 8.65 -11.08 -5.63
N TYR A 97 7.57 -11.43 -6.34
CA TYR A 97 7.24 -10.84 -7.62
C TYR A 97 7.00 -9.33 -7.51
N LEU A 98 6.15 -8.92 -6.56
CA LEU A 98 5.88 -7.49 -6.31
C LEU A 98 7.15 -6.74 -5.86
N ALA A 99 7.98 -7.35 -5.02
CA ALA A 99 9.23 -6.75 -4.58
C ALA A 99 10.22 -6.57 -5.75
N HIS A 100 10.31 -7.54 -6.64
CA HIS A 100 11.14 -7.44 -7.85
C HIS A 100 10.65 -6.31 -8.74
N PHE A 101 9.37 -6.28 -9.08
CA PHE A 101 8.76 -5.21 -9.86
C PHE A 101 9.03 -3.83 -9.26
N LEU A 102 8.76 -3.66 -7.97
CA LEU A 102 8.98 -2.39 -7.26
C LEU A 102 10.46 -1.99 -7.20
N SER A 103 11.36 -2.96 -7.07
CA SER A 103 12.79 -2.68 -7.06
C SER A 103 13.30 -2.15 -8.40
N LEU A 104 12.73 -2.58 -9.51
CA LEU A 104 13.01 -2.03 -10.84
C LEU A 104 12.40 -0.63 -10.98
N GLN A 105 11.14 -0.45 -10.60
CA GLN A 105 10.48 0.85 -10.65
C GLN A 105 11.17 1.91 -9.78
N PHE A 106 11.82 1.52 -8.70
CA PHE A 106 12.59 2.44 -7.86
C PHE A 106 13.63 3.26 -8.64
N PHE A 107 14.18 2.73 -9.71
CA PHE A 107 15.15 3.44 -10.55
C PHE A 107 14.50 4.22 -11.68
N THR A 108 13.37 3.77 -12.19
CA THR A 108 12.69 4.40 -13.34
C THR A 108 11.78 5.53 -12.91
N ASP A 109 11.11 5.41 -11.76
CA ASP A 109 10.20 6.42 -11.21
C ASP A 109 10.50 6.75 -9.75
N LYS A 110 11.60 7.49 -9.55
CA LYS A 110 12.07 7.92 -8.22
C LYS A 110 11.07 8.82 -7.48
N GLY A 111 10.14 9.43 -8.20
CA GLY A 111 9.11 10.31 -7.65
C GLY A 111 7.83 9.58 -7.25
N SER A 112 7.70 8.29 -7.52
CA SER A 112 6.49 7.55 -7.19
C SER A 112 6.30 7.37 -5.68
N TRP A 113 5.03 7.15 -5.29
CA TRP A 113 4.70 6.80 -3.89
C TRP A 113 5.52 5.61 -3.40
N PHE A 114 5.56 4.54 -4.18
CA PHE A 114 6.25 3.31 -3.81
C PHE A 114 7.77 3.49 -3.68
N ALA A 115 8.40 4.26 -4.57
CA ALA A 115 9.82 4.57 -4.46
C ALA A 115 10.15 5.32 -3.16
N CYS A 116 9.30 6.27 -2.78
CA CYS A 116 9.45 6.99 -1.51
C CYS A 116 9.35 6.04 -0.29
N GLN A 117 8.45 5.06 -0.32
CA GLN A 117 8.34 4.07 0.75
C GLN A 117 9.54 3.12 0.79
N ILE A 118 10.04 2.65 -0.35
CA ILE A 118 11.23 1.80 -0.42
C ILE A 118 12.46 2.52 0.14
N HIS A 119 12.61 3.83 -0.13
CA HIS A 119 13.68 4.64 0.49
C HIS A 119 13.63 4.56 2.03
N ARG A 120 12.45 4.65 2.62
CA ARG A 120 12.27 4.53 4.07
C ARG A 120 12.84 3.23 4.62
N PHE A 121 12.52 2.11 3.98
CA PHE A 121 13.00 0.79 4.41
C PHE A 121 14.49 0.60 4.19
N LYS A 122 15.01 1.11 3.08
CA LYS A 122 16.44 1.08 2.77
C LYS A 122 17.28 1.85 3.80
N ASP A 123 16.79 3.04 4.22
CA ASP A 123 17.53 3.93 5.12
C ASP A 123 17.41 3.49 6.59
N SER A 124 16.33 2.79 6.96
CA SER A 124 16.10 2.36 8.34
C SER A 124 17.08 1.29 8.83
N GLY A 125 17.78 0.60 7.93
CA GLY A 125 18.76 -0.44 8.26
C GLY A 125 18.17 -1.60 9.11
N SER A 126 16.85 -1.64 9.25
CA SER A 126 16.13 -2.52 10.15
C SER A 126 16.09 -3.96 9.62
N THR A 127 17.19 -4.66 9.75
CA THR A 127 17.15 -6.12 9.79
C THR A 127 16.81 -6.51 11.23
N SER A 128 15.56 -6.85 11.49
CA SER A 128 15.19 -7.51 12.75
C SER A 128 16.09 -8.73 12.95
N LYS A 129 16.69 -8.86 14.14
CA LYS A 129 17.61 -9.98 14.46
C LYS A 129 16.98 -11.38 14.30
N LYS A 130 15.66 -11.47 14.23
CA LYS A 130 14.92 -12.72 13.96
C LYS A 130 15.06 -13.22 12.53
N ASP A 131 15.36 -12.34 11.58
CA ASP A 131 15.32 -12.65 10.15
C ASP A 131 16.69 -12.86 9.51
N ALA A 132 17.76 -12.97 10.30
CA ALA A 132 19.12 -13.09 9.75
C ALA A 132 19.30 -14.32 8.81
N ALA A 133 18.67 -15.44 9.12
CA ALA A 133 18.71 -16.64 8.25
C ALA A 133 17.84 -16.45 7.00
N SER A 134 16.65 -15.86 7.17
CA SER A 134 15.75 -15.48 6.09
C SER A 134 16.42 -14.44 5.18
N SER A 135 17.07 -13.43 5.75
CA SER A 135 17.79 -12.39 5.00
C SER A 135 18.86 -12.96 4.08
N ARG A 136 19.68 -13.94 4.52
CA ARG A 136 20.73 -14.55 3.71
C ARG A 136 20.19 -15.29 2.49
N ILE A 137 19.05 -15.96 2.63
CA ILE A 137 18.39 -16.65 1.52
C ILE A 137 17.94 -15.63 0.48
N TRP A 138 17.31 -14.54 0.92
CA TRP A 138 16.83 -13.50 0.02
C TRP A 138 17.95 -12.66 -0.57
N GLU A 139 19.03 -12.42 0.17
CA GLU A 139 20.23 -11.79 -0.38
C GLU A 139 20.86 -12.63 -1.50
N ARG A 140 20.94 -13.95 -1.30
CA ARG A 140 21.42 -14.85 -2.33
C ARG A 140 20.48 -14.85 -3.54
N PHE A 141 19.18 -14.98 -3.32
CA PHE A 141 18.18 -14.88 -4.38
C PHE A 141 18.31 -13.57 -5.17
N ALA A 142 18.42 -12.43 -4.47
CA ALA A 142 18.56 -11.14 -5.10
C ALA A 142 19.81 -11.06 -6.00
N ARG A 143 20.94 -11.61 -5.56
CA ARG A 143 22.18 -11.60 -6.34
C ARG A 143 22.13 -12.50 -7.56
N GLU A 144 21.42 -13.61 -7.48
CA GLU A 144 21.36 -14.61 -8.56
C GLU A 144 20.29 -14.30 -9.61
N TYR A 145 19.17 -13.70 -9.22
CA TYR A 145 17.97 -13.63 -10.06
C TYR A 145 17.36 -12.22 -10.22
N VAL A 146 17.78 -11.24 -9.43
CA VAL A 146 17.18 -9.90 -9.46
C VAL A 146 18.11 -8.93 -10.18
N THR A 147 17.57 -8.19 -11.14
CA THR A 147 18.33 -7.17 -11.90
C THR A 147 18.68 -5.95 -11.04
N ALA A 148 17.80 -5.59 -10.10
CA ALA A 148 18.06 -4.47 -9.19
C ALA A 148 19.11 -4.84 -8.13
N PRO A 149 19.86 -3.85 -7.58
CA PRO A 149 20.79 -4.11 -6.48
C PRO A 149 20.11 -4.77 -5.28
N ALA A 150 20.75 -5.80 -4.72
CA ALA A 150 20.20 -6.57 -3.60
C ALA A 150 19.65 -5.72 -2.43
N PRO A 151 20.30 -4.63 -1.97
CA PRO A 151 19.73 -3.80 -0.90
C PRO A 151 18.40 -3.15 -1.26
N VAL A 152 18.17 -2.80 -2.52
CA VAL A 152 16.91 -2.21 -2.99
C VAL A 152 15.82 -3.26 -3.06
N PHE A 153 16.12 -4.43 -3.59
CA PHE A 153 15.20 -5.56 -3.60
C PHE A 153 14.78 -5.97 -2.18
N LEU A 154 15.73 -6.08 -1.25
CA LEU A 154 15.43 -6.44 0.15
C LEU A 154 14.56 -5.39 0.83
N ALA A 155 14.81 -4.10 0.59
CA ALA A 155 13.96 -3.03 1.08
C ALA A 155 12.54 -3.10 0.49
N ALA A 156 12.42 -3.37 -0.81
CA ALA A 156 11.13 -3.58 -1.47
C ALA A 156 10.40 -4.81 -0.93
N LEU A 157 11.11 -5.91 -0.70
CA LEU A 157 10.54 -7.14 -0.13
C LEU A 157 10.02 -6.90 1.30
N GLN A 158 10.79 -6.22 2.13
CA GLN A 158 10.35 -5.84 3.47
C GLN A 158 9.13 -4.93 3.42
N TYR A 159 9.15 -3.91 2.55
CA TYR A 159 8.01 -3.03 2.34
C TYR A 159 6.75 -3.81 1.96
N VAL A 160 6.83 -4.72 0.98
CA VAL A 160 5.70 -5.56 0.56
C VAL A 160 5.18 -6.40 1.73
N TRP A 161 6.04 -7.06 2.48
CA TRP A 161 5.63 -7.87 3.63
C TRP A 161 4.91 -7.08 4.72
N GLU A 162 5.38 -5.87 5.00
CA GLU A 162 4.78 -5.03 6.05
C GLU A 162 3.50 -4.32 5.58
N SER A 163 3.36 -4.06 4.28
CA SER A 163 2.34 -3.17 3.74
C SER A 163 1.22 -3.89 2.99
N CYS A 164 1.44 -5.13 2.54
CA CYS A 164 0.45 -5.86 1.76
C CYS A 164 -0.74 -6.32 2.60
N PHE A 165 -1.85 -6.54 1.92
CA PHE A 165 -3.03 -7.22 2.44
C PHE A 165 -3.55 -8.23 1.42
N ARG A 166 -4.30 -9.22 1.89
CA ARG A 166 -4.96 -10.19 1.02
C ARG A 166 -6.40 -9.79 0.80
N LYS A 167 -6.82 -9.82 -0.44
CA LYS A 167 -8.23 -9.73 -0.80
C LYS A 167 -8.90 -11.03 -0.40
N THR A 168 -9.95 -10.98 0.41
CA THR A 168 -10.75 -12.16 0.76
C THR A 168 -11.58 -12.61 -0.42
N ALA A 169 -12.02 -13.87 -0.44
CA ALA A 169 -12.87 -14.39 -1.51
C ALA A 169 -14.17 -13.58 -1.68
N THR A 170 -14.74 -13.09 -0.58
CA THR A 170 -15.94 -12.22 -0.60
C THR A 170 -15.68 -10.85 -1.21
N GLU A 171 -14.52 -10.27 -0.91
CA GLU A 171 -14.10 -8.99 -1.47
C GLU A 171 -13.75 -9.12 -2.96
N VAL A 172 -13.13 -10.24 -3.33
CA VAL A 172 -12.77 -10.53 -4.74
C VAL A 172 -14.02 -10.69 -5.61
N ALA A 173 -15.12 -11.18 -5.07
CA ALA A 173 -16.38 -11.32 -5.83
C ALA A 173 -16.95 -9.98 -6.34
N CYS A 174 -16.57 -8.86 -5.73
CA CYS A 174 -16.95 -7.52 -6.18
C CYS A 174 -16.02 -6.96 -7.29
N LEU A 175 -14.92 -7.65 -7.59
CA LEU A 175 -13.88 -7.17 -8.50
C LEU A 175 -14.03 -7.78 -9.89
N PRO A 176 -13.54 -7.12 -10.95
CA PRO A 176 -13.43 -7.73 -12.27
C PRO A 176 -12.64 -9.04 -12.20
N PRO A 177 -13.01 -10.05 -12.98
CA PRO A 177 -12.24 -11.28 -13.05
C PRO A 177 -10.82 -10.98 -13.53
N ALA A 178 -9.83 -11.37 -12.74
CA ALA A 178 -8.42 -11.27 -13.11
C ALA A 178 -7.88 -12.66 -13.48
N PRO A 179 -6.99 -12.78 -14.45
CA PRO A 179 -6.41 -14.07 -14.87
C PRO A 179 -5.49 -14.67 -13.80
N LEU A 180 -4.97 -13.87 -12.88
CA LEU A 180 -4.21 -14.33 -11.71
C LEU A 180 -5.01 -14.12 -10.44
N PRO A 181 -4.83 -14.97 -9.42
CA PRO A 181 -5.43 -14.71 -8.13
C PRO A 181 -4.89 -13.37 -7.59
N ALA A 182 -5.70 -12.33 -7.67
CA ALA A 182 -5.38 -11.00 -7.17
C ALA A 182 -5.42 -10.98 -5.62
N ALA A 183 -4.83 -12.01 -5.00
CA ALA A 183 -4.97 -12.23 -3.57
C ALA A 183 -4.14 -11.24 -2.74
N LEU A 184 -2.98 -10.84 -3.27
CA LEU A 184 -2.09 -9.90 -2.59
C LEU A 184 -2.13 -8.53 -3.23
N ALA A 185 -2.29 -7.49 -2.42
CA ALA A 185 -2.30 -6.10 -2.88
C ALA A 185 -1.59 -5.18 -1.90
N VAL A 186 -0.99 -4.12 -2.43
CA VAL A 186 -0.48 -2.98 -1.67
C VAL A 186 -1.28 -1.75 -2.05
N ALA A 187 -1.88 -1.09 -1.06
CA ALA A 187 -2.66 0.12 -1.28
C ALA A 187 -1.87 1.34 -0.80
N PRO A 188 -1.60 2.32 -1.68
CA PRO A 188 -0.98 3.58 -1.27
C PRO A 188 -1.79 4.24 -0.14
N VAL A 189 -1.11 4.82 0.82
CA VAL A 189 -1.64 5.42 2.06
C VAL A 189 -2.05 4.38 3.11
N VAL A 190 -2.76 3.30 2.75
CA VAL A 190 -3.06 2.21 3.71
C VAL A 190 -1.79 1.51 4.18
N ASP A 191 -0.78 1.48 3.33
CA ASP A 191 0.54 0.92 3.59
C ASP A 191 1.31 1.59 4.74
N VAL A 192 0.94 2.81 5.10
CA VAL A 192 1.53 3.54 6.23
C VAL A 192 0.65 3.52 7.50
N ALA A 193 -0.53 2.93 7.44
CA ALA A 193 -1.32 2.69 8.65
C ALA A 193 -0.62 1.67 9.55
N VAL A 194 -0.62 1.93 10.85
CA VAL A 194 0.03 1.04 11.82
C VAL A 194 -0.64 -0.34 11.81
N ARG A 195 0.13 -1.39 11.66
CA ARG A 195 -0.33 -2.77 11.77
C ARG A 195 -0.29 -3.21 13.24
N SER A 196 -1.42 -3.27 13.90
CA SER A 196 -1.49 -3.61 15.32
C SER A 196 -2.65 -4.56 15.62
N ARG A 197 -2.36 -5.63 16.35
CA ARG A 197 -3.40 -6.56 16.85
C ARG A 197 -4.16 -5.99 18.04
N ASN A 198 -3.51 -5.16 18.84
CA ASN A 198 -4.05 -4.71 20.13
C ASN A 198 -4.73 -3.35 20.05
N THR A 199 -4.44 -2.55 19.03
CA THR A 199 -4.89 -1.16 18.90
C THR A 199 -5.57 -0.90 17.57
N THR A 200 -6.15 -1.92 16.96
CA THR A 200 -6.89 -1.77 15.69
C THR A 200 -8.08 -0.83 15.89
N ASN A 201 -8.09 0.27 15.17
CA ASN A 201 -9.16 1.28 15.22
C ASN A 201 -9.83 1.51 13.86
N SER A 202 -9.37 0.84 12.82
CA SER A 202 -9.94 0.95 11.47
C SER A 202 -9.90 -0.38 10.73
N THR A 203 -10.76 -0.52 9.73
CA THR A 203 -10.84 -1.69 8.86
C THR A 203 -10.86 -1.26 7.40
N LEU A 204 -10.25 -2.08 6.54
CA LEU A 204 -10.25 -1.91 5.10
C LEU A 204 -11.24 -2.90 4.48
N THR A 205 -12.21 -2.40 3.74
CA THR A 205 -13.26 -3.21 3.09
C THR A 205 -13.42 -2.85 1.63
N ALA A 206 -13.76 -3.84 0.80
CA ALA A 206 -14.12 -3.62 -0.58
C ALA A 206 -15.58 -3.15 -0.70
N THR A 207 -15.84 -2.29 -1.67
CA THR A 207 -17.16 -1.76 -1.98
C THR A 207 -17.27 -1.38 -3.46
N THR A 208 -18.39 -0.83 -3.88
CA THR A 208 -18.60 -0.37 -5.25
C THR A 208 -18.69 1.15 -5.33
N ALA A 209 -18.46 1.70 -6.54
CA ALA A 209 -18.60 3.13 -6.79
C ALA A 209 -20.01 3.65 -6.45
N LYS A 210 -21.05 2.82 -6.65
CA LYS A 210 -22.42 3.15 -6.26
C LYS A 210 -22.51 3.43 -4.75
N VAL A 211 -22.08 2.47 -3.94
CA VAL A 211 -22.10 2.61 -2.47
C VAL A 211 -21.27 3.79 -2.01
N VAL A 212 -20.09 3.99 -2.62
CA VAL A 212 -19.23 5.14 -2.27
C VAL A 212 -19.94 6.46 -2.54
N ARG A 213 -20.63 6.61 -3.69
CA ARG A 213 -21.38 7.82 -4.01
C ARG A 213 -22.56 8.08 -3.05
N GLU A 214 -23.27 7.02 -2.71
CA GLU A 214 -24.46 7.12 -1.85
C GLU A 214 -24.11 7.35 -0.37
N THR A 215 -23.00 6.77 0.10
CA THR A 215 -22.70 6.71 1.54
C THR A 215 -21.56 7.63 1.97
N TYR A 216 -20.51 7.77 1.14
CA TYR A 216 -19.23 8.32 1.59
C TYR A 216 -18.87 9.69 1.00
N LEU A 217 -19.65 10.23 0.05
CA LEU A 217 -19.34 11.53 -0.57
C LEU A 217 -19.80 12.74 0.24
N ASN A 218 -20.19 12.58 1.49
CA ASN A 218 -20.78 13.61 2.35
C ASN A 218 -19.80 14.69 2.85
N GLY A 219 -18.76 15.00 2.09
CA GLY A 219 -18.03 16.25 2.27
C GLY A 219 -16.69 16.17 3.00
N ASP A 220 -16.38 15.11 3.75
CA ASP A 220 -15.13 15.01 4.50
C ASP A 220 -13.94 14.44 3.69
N ILE A 221 -14.23 13.68 2.63
CA ILE A 221 -13.19 13.09 1.77
C ILE A 221 -12.90 13.99 0.58
N THR A 222 -11.66 14.43 0.47
CA THR A 222 -11.17 15.26 -0.64
C THR A 222 -10.39 14.41 -1.65
N GLY A 223 -10.51 14.75 -2.93
CA GLY A 223 -9.73 14.16 -4.01
C GLY A 223 -10.43 13.08 -4.84
N ALA A 224 -11.39 12.35 -4.28
CA ALA A 224 -12.05 11.23 -4.98
C ALA A 224 -13.28 11.65 -5.83
N ARG A 225 -13.85 12.84 -5.62
CA ARG A 225 -15.16 13.18 -6.15
C ARG A 225 -15.27 13.14 -7.69
N GLN A 226 -14.30 13.71 -8.39
CA GLN A 226 -14.32 13.74 -9.86
C GLN A 226 -14.07 12.34 -10.46
N ALA A 227 -13.16 11.58 -9.87
CA ALA A 227 -12.88 10.21 -10.28
C ALA A 227 -14.09 9.29 -10.10
N LEU A 228 -14.87 9.49 -9.03
CA LEU A 228 -16.08 8.73 -8.73
C LEU A 228 -17.24 9.01 -9.68
N LEU A 229 -17.42 10.25 -10.09
CA LEU A 229 -18.51 10.64 -11.00
C LEU A 229 -18.33 10.05 -12.41
N ALA A 230 -17.11 9.75 -12.80
CA ALA A 230 -16.77 9.19 -14.12
C ALA A 230 -16.85 7.66 -14.18
N LYS A 231 -17.04 6.96 -13.07
CA LYS A 231 -17.01 5.49 -13.00
C LYS A 231 -18.42 4.90 -13.01
N ASN A 232 -18.53 3.70 -13.59
CA ASN A 232 -19.78 2.95 -13.53
C ASN A 232 -20.06 2.46 -12.09
N ASP A 233 -21.28 2.07 -11.82
CA ASP A 233 -21.76 1.68 -10.50
C ASP A 233 -21.03 0.46 -9.92
N ALA A 234 -20.62 -0.45 -10.77
CA ALA A 234 -19.93 -1.69 -10.37
C ALA A 234 -18.42 -1.54 -10.16
N TYR A 235 -17.86 -0.34 -10.43
CA TYR A 235 -16.43 -0.13 -10.27
C TYR A 235 -16.00 -0.31 -8.82
N ALA A 236 -14.94 -1.11 -8.60
CA ALA A 236 -14.51 -1.48 -7.26
C ALA A 236 -13.71 -0.38 -6.57
N TYR A 237 -13.99 -0.21 -5.29
CA TYR A 237 -13.31 0.69 -4.36
C TYR A 237 -12.94 -0.02 -3.06
N TRP A 238 -11.91 0.49 -2.41
CA TRP A 238 -11.49 0.10 -1.08
C TRP A 238 -11.70 1.26 -0.13
N VAL A 239 -12.34 1.00 0.99
CA VAL A 239 -12.66 2.01 2.00
C VAL A 239 -12.00 1.64 3.31
N LEU A 240 -11.17 2.54 3.82
CA LEU A 240 -10.68 2.47 5.19
C LEU A 240 -11.66 3.20 6.09
N THR A 241 -12.28 2.48 7.03
CA THR A 241 -13.32 3.01 7.92
C THR A 241 -12.90 2.87 9.38
N ALA A 242 -13.14 3.90 10.19
CA ALA A 242 -12.98 3.83 11.65
C ALA A 242 -13.98 2.83 12.23
N ILE A 243 -13.52 1.86 13.04
CA ILE A 243 -14.39 0.89 13.73
C ILE A 243 -14.69 1.30 15.17
N THR A 244 -13.91 2.23 15.70
CA THR A 244 -14.11 2.85 17.01
C THR A 244 -13.95 4.36 16.88
N ASP A 245 -14.36 5.12 17.89
CA ASP A 245 -14.01 6.54 17.98
C ASP A 245 -12.51 6.69 18.09
N ILE A 246 -11.90 7.54 17.25
CA ILE A 246 -10.46 7.77 17.23
C ILE A 246 -10.20 9.21 17.70
N PRO A 247 -9.52 9.38 18.85
CA PRO A 247 -9.23 10.71 19.38
C PRO A 247 -8.15 11.44 18.57
N VAL A 248 -8.14 12.76 18.70
CA VAL A 248 -7.13 13.63 18.10
C VAL A 248 -5.73 13.23 18.54
N GLY A 249 -4.77 13.23 17.60
CA GLY A 249 -3.38 12.86 17.84
C GLY A 249 -3.10 11.36 17.80
N SER A 250 -4.14 10.52 17.70
CA SER A 250 -3.97 9.07 17.55
C SER A 250 -3.57 8.69 16.13
N GLU A 251 -2.79 7.62 16.02
CA GLU A 251 -2.50 7.00 14.74
C GLU A 251 -3.65 6.12 14.25
N VAL A 252 -3.86 6.14 12.94
CA VAL A 252 -4.77 5.19 12.28
C VAL A 252 -4.09 3.82 12.24
N SER A 253 -4.78 2.80 12.74
CA SER A 253 -4.27 1.45 12.82
C SER A 253 -5.23 0.44 12.22
N VAL A 254 -4.69 -0.54 11.50
CA VAL A 254 -5.44 -1.63 10.87
C VAL A 254 -5.00 -2.97 11.46
N SER A 255 -5.88 -3.95 11.42
CA SER A 255 -5.50 -5.30 11.81
C SER A 255 -4.36 -5.81 10.93
N PRO A 256 -3.30 -6.39 11.51
CA PRO A 256 -2.35 -7.13 10.72
C PRO A 256 -3.09 -8.30 10.07
N GLN A 257 -2.82 -8.52 8.79
CA GLN A 257 -3.33 -9.73 8.15
C GLN A 257 -2.70 -10.95 8.83
N PRO A 258 -3.43 -12.07 8.96
CA PRO A 258 -2.84 -13.27 9.50
C PRO A 258 -1.59 -13.61 8.70
N SER A 259 -0.47 -13.73 9.40
CA SER A 259 0.75 -14.29 8.83
C SER A 259 0.44 -15.68 8.30
N LEU A 260 0.89 -15.97 7.12
CA LEU A 260 0.89 -17.32 6.56
C LEU A 260 1.62 -18.30 7.45
#